data_ddac3e211765f4a0d178f616da968491
#
_entry.id   ddac3e211765f4a0d178f616da968491
#
_cell.length_a   1.000
_cell.length_b   1.000
_cell.length_c   1.000
_cell.angle_alpha   90.00
_cell.angle_beta   90.00
_cell.angle_gamma   90.00
#
_symmetry.space_group_name_H-M   'P 1'
#
loop_
_entity.id
_entity.type
_entity.pdbx_description
1 polymer ?
#
loop_
_entity_poly.entity_id
_entity_poly.type
_entity_poly.pdbx_seq_one_letter_code
_entity_poly.pdbx_strand_id
1 'polypeptide(L)'
;MKIALVCPASLPATQFGGILFLCVDIARELSKKGHQISIYTTDLDFANNANTFSKNLPRIEKINQFYIKRSHVWIAFKLFFFNPSMFFQMRKDNFDIIHSIGVRSFQSFIAALIARQKNIPFVISDQGGLTTHPDITMGKFINKLIYRLQSPIIKFIINQATKIIVANEYEKNIFLEFTSEDKISIVKNGINLEDFKKSKIDFRKKYSISEEYVLFVGRFHTVKGVDVLIKAVNEIRDFLKLKNMKCVIMGVDFGYEQEMFNLIKKHNLENQIIVIKKPPREYLIAAYEQSQMLVLPSRWELSPLTPLEGFAFKKPVISTNCHGIPHTIQNGQNCILTEMGDFKKIAESIEYLINNENERKEMGEEGYNQVKNECNSANMVNRIEEIYQKLIK
;
A
#
# COMPACT_ATOMS: atom_id res chain seq x y z
N MET A 1 -6.92 -24.03 11.01
CA MET A 1 -5.81 -24.21 10.05
C MET A 1 -4.53 -23.61 10.62
N LYS A 2 -3.38 -24.18 10.26
CA LYS A 2 -2.05 -23.59 10.48
C LYS A 2 -1.61 -22.88 9.19
N ILE A 3 -1.53 -21.57 9.22
CA ILE A 3 -1.32 -20.74 8.02
C ILE A 3 0.01 -20.01 8.12
N ALA A 4 0.85 -20.16 7.09
CA ALA A 4 2.02 -19.34 6.91
C ALA A 4 1.70 -18.17 5.96
N LEU A 5 1.79 -16.95 6.45
CA LEU A 5 1.82 -15.75 5.63
C LEU A 5 3.28 -15.37 5.39
N VAL A 6 3.62 -15.05 4.15
CA VAL A 6 4.98 -14.69 3.77
C VAL A 6 4.97 -13.29 3.16
N CYS A 7 5.73 -12.36 3.76
CA CYS A 7 5.80 -10.98 3.31
C CYS A 7 7.24 -10.46 3.44
N PRO A 8 7.77 -9.68 2.48
CA PRO A 8 9.13 -9.15 2.56
C PRO A 8 9.36 -8.21 3.74
N ALA A 9 8.30 -7.61 4.27
CA ALA A 9 8.36 -6.74 5.44
C ALA A 9 7.17 -6.97 6.38
N SER A 10 7.37 -6.69 7.67
CA SER A 10 6.34 -6.68 8.70
C SER A 10 6.64 -5.59 9.74
N LEU A 11 5.84 -5.52 10.81
CA LEU A 11 6.11 -4.58 11.89
C LEU A 11 7.55 -4.78 12.44
N PRO A 12 8.30 -3.72 12.77
CA PRO A 12 7.85 -2.33 12.89
C PRO A 12 8.00 -1.47 11.61
N ALA A 13 8.46 -2.02 10.49
CA ALA A 13 8.80 -1.28 9.26
C ALA A 13 7.57 -0.71 8.51
N THR A 14 6.72 0.05 9.19
CA THR A 14 5.43 0.58 8.67
C THR A 14 5.59 1.43 7.40
N GLN A 15 6.78 1.99 7.14
CA GLN A 15 7.11 2.79 5.97
C GLN A 15 7.21 1.95 4.68
N PHE A 16 7.28 0.63 4.80
CA PHE A 16 7.26 -0.27 3.65
C PHE A 16 5.97 -0.14 2.83
N GLY A 17 4.87 0.24 3.48
CA GLY A 17 3.62 0.62 2.85
C GLY A 17 2.53 -0.44 2.91
N GLY A 18 1.54 -0.31 2.03
CA GLY A 18 0.26 -1.03 2.09
C GLY A 18 0.36 -2.56 2.20
N ILE A 19 1.33 -3.17 1.51
CA ILE A 19 1.53 -4.63 1.51
C ILE A 19 1.78 -5.20 2.92
N LEU A 20 2.50 -4.45 3.78
CA LEU A 20 2.74 -4.83 5.16
C LEU A 20 1.42 -4.83 5.96
N PHE A 21 0.65 -3.75 5.85
CA PHE A 21 -0.63 -3.62 6.57
C PHE A 21 -1.62 -4.68 6.10
N LEU A 22 -1.68 -4.93 4.79
CA LEU A 22 -2.51 -6.00 4.22
C LEU A 22 -2.17 -7.36 4.85
N CYS A 23 -0.87 -7.72 4.94
CA CYS A 23 -0.42 -8.96 5.56
C CYS A 23 -0.80 -9.03 7.04
N VAL A 24 -0.60 -7.94 7.79
CA VAL A 24 -0.92 -7.86 9.22
C VAL A 24 -2.43 -7.96 9.46
N ASP A 25 -3.24 -7.31 8.62
CA ASP A 25 -4.70 -7.37 8.72
C ASP A 25 -5.25 -8.76 8.40
N ILE A 26 -4.69 -9.43 7.37
CA ILE A 26 -5.00 -10.84 7.09
C ILE A 26 -4.66 -11.71 8.29
N ALA A 27 -3.48 -11.53 8.90
CA ALA A 27 -3.07 -12.30 10.07
C ALA A 27 -4.00 -12.06 11.26
N ARG A 28 -4.36 -10.82 11.53
CA ARG A 28 -5.23 -10.40 12.62
C ARG A 28 -6.62 -11.01 12.49
N GLU A 29 -7.25 -10.85 11.33
CA GLU A 29 -8.61 -11.33 11.12
C GLU A 29 -8.70 -12.88 11.10
N LEU A 30 -7.74 -13.57 10.46
CA LEU A 30 -7.69 -15.03 10.50
C LEU A 30 -7.45 -15.57 11.91
N SER A 31 -6.63 -14.88 12.72
CA SER A 31 -6.39 -15.26 14.11
C SER A 31 -7.64 -15.11 14.98
N LYS A 32 -8.45 -14.05 14.77
CA LYS A 32 -9.76 -13.90 15.45
C LYS A 32 -10.71 -15.05 15.16
N LYS A 33 -10.57 -15.70 13.99
CA LYS A 33 -11.35 -16.87 13.58
C LYS A 33 -10.80 -18.21 14.10
N GLY A 34 -9.76 -18.17 14.96
CA GLY A 34 -9.17 -19.34 15.59
C GLY A 34 -8.10 -20.06 14.77
N HIS A 35 -7.62 -19.47 13.67
CA HIS A 35 -6.51 -20.04 12.92
C HIS A 35 -5.16 -19.74 13.60
N GLN A 36 -4.20 -20.65 13.46
CA GLN A 36 -2.83 -20.46 13.92
C GLN A 36 -2.01 -19.79 12.83
N ILE A 37 -1.66 -18.52 13.02
CA ILE A 37 -0.99 -17.72 12.00
C ILE A 37 0.46 -17.44 12.38
N SER A 38 1.37 -17.63 11.40
CA SER A 38 2.76 -17.18 11.48
C SER A 38 3.10 -16.35 10.25
N ILE A 39 3.55 -15.12 10.45
CA ILE A 39 4.11 -14.26 9.40
C ILE A 39 5.61 -14.53 9.32
N TYR A 40 6.08 -14.99 8.17
CA TYR A 40 7.51 -15.14 7.86
C TYR A 40 7.99 -13.93 7.09
N THR A 41 9.04 -13.27 7.61
CA THR A 41 9.47 -11.97 7.10
C THR A 41 10.96 -11.73 7.34
N THR A 42 11.44 -10.57 6.92
CA THR A 42 12.80 -10.08 7.19
C THR A 42 12.88 -9.34 8.53
N ASP A 43 14.09 -8.97 8.93
CA ASP A 43 14.35 -8.10 10.07
C ASP A 43 14.46 -6.62 9.66
N LEU A 44 13.72 -6.22 8.63
CA LEU A 44 13.59 -4.83 8.23
C LEU A 44 12.98 -4.02 9.39
N ASP A 45 13.69 -2.96 9.78
CA ASP A 45 13.30 -2.07 10.87
C ASP A 45 12.71 -0.77 10.34
N PHE A 46 13.34 -0.21 9.30
CA PHE A 46 12.86 1.00 8.64
C PHE A 46 13.02 0.90 7.12
N ALA A 47 11.96 1.21 6.40
CA ALA A 47 11.95 1.21 4.93
C ALA A 47 12.05 2.62 4.36
N ASN A 48 13.11 2.88 3.60
CA ASN A 48 13.33 4.09 2.80
C ASN A 48 14.37 3.79 1.70
N ASN A 49 14.96 4.80 1.09
CA ASN A 49 16.07 4.62 0.13
C ASN A 49 17.26 3.84 0.70
N ALA A 50 17.51 3.97 2.00
CA ALA A 50 18.64 3.36 2.69
C ALA A 50 18.20 2.29 3.70
N ASN A 51 17.21 1.47 3.38
CA ASN A 51 16.61 0.46 4.26
C ASN A 51 17.49 -0.01 5.42
N THR A 52 16.95 -0.03 6.63
CA THR A 52 17.67 -0.50 7.81
C THR A 52 17.16 -1.86 8.27
N PHE A 53 18.08 -2.74 8.65
CA PHE A 53 17.81 -4.09 9.15
C PHE A 53 18.39 -4.21 10.54
N SER A 54 17.58 -4.66 11.51
CA SER A 54 18.00 -4.74 12.91
C SER A 54 18.06 -6.17 13.40
N LYS A 55 19.27 -6.63 13.76
CA LYS A 55 19.46 -7.90 14.43
C LYS A 55 18.88 -7.93 15.85
N ASN A 56 18.57 -6.76 16.42
CA ASN A 56 17.96 -6.65 17.75
C ASN A 56 16.47 -6.92 17.75
N LEU A 57 15.81 -6.93 16.57
CA LEU A 57 14.41 -7.32 16.49
C LEU A 57 14.25 -8.80 16.89
N PRO A 58 13.23 -9.14 17.73
CA PRO A 58 12.98 -10.51 18.12
C PRO A 58 12.83 -11.43 16.90
N ARG A 59 13.51 -12.58 16.93
CA ARG A 59 13.40 -13.58 15.85
C ARG A 59 12.01 -14.22 15.79
N ILE A 60 11.39 -14.38 16.94
CA ILE A 60 10.01 -14.82 17.09
C ILE A 60 9.34 -13.85 18.04
N GLU A 61 8.28 -13.24 17.61
CA GLU A 61 7.50 -12.29 18.39
C GLU A 61 6.02 -12.65 18.29
N LYS A 62 5.33 -12.69 19.42
CA LYS A 62 3.88 -12.88 19.44
C LYS A 62 3.21 -11.50 19.51
N ILE A 63 2.40 -11.17 18.52
CA ILE A 63 1.60 -9.96 18.47
C ILE A 63 0.12 -10.37 18.51
N ASN A 64 -0.57 -9.99 19.59
CA ASN A 64 -1.94 -10.45 19.84
C ASN A 64 -2.04 -11.98 19.75
N GLN A 65 -2.67 -12.51 18.70
CA GLN A 65 -2.95 -13.94 18.51
C GLN A 65 -2.13 -14.60 17.40
N PHE A 66 -1.19 -13.88 16.75
CA PHE A 66 -0.33 -14.42 15.70
C PHE A 66 1.16 -14.23 16.00
N TYR A 67 2.01 -14.94 15.28
CA TYR A 67 3.45 -14.87 15.42
C TYR A 67 4.08 -14.16 14.22
N ILE A 68 5.09 -13.32 14.48
CA ILE A 68 6.03 -12.82 13.47
C ILE A 68 7.34 -13.57 13.64
N LYS A 69 7.80 -14.23 12.59
CA LYS A 69 9.07 -14.98 12.52
C LYS A 69 10.01 -14.27 11.55
N ARG A 70 11.04 -13.62 12.10
CA ARG A 70 11.99 -12.84 11.33
C ARG A 70 13.26 -13.60 11.03
N SER A 71 13.80 -13.41 9.83
CA SER A 71 15.13 -13.87 9.44
C SER A 71 15.99 -12.70 8.96
N HIS A 72 17.28 -12.77 9.29
CA HIS A 72 18.21 -11.69 8.98
C HIS A 72 18.46 -11.59 7.48
N VAL A 73 18.47 -10.37 6.96
CA VAL A 73 18.83 -10.04 5.58
C VAL A 73 20.35 -9.94 5.48
N TRP A 74 20.95 -10.79 4.63
CA TRP A 74 22.40 -10.80 4.38
C TRP A 74 22.80 -9.78 3.33
N ILE A 75 21.99 -9.64 2.28
CA ILE A 75 22.21 -8.73 1.17
C ILE A 75 20.88 -8.05 0.83
N ALA A 76 20.90 -6.74 0.68
CA ALA A 76 19.78 -5.95 0.21
C ALA A 76 20.16 -5.13 -1.01
N PHE A 77 19.33 -5.15 -2.03
CA PHE A 77 19.45 -4.29 -3.19
C PHE A 77 18.06 -3.73 -3.53
N LYS A 78 17.86 -2.43 -3.35
CA LYS A 78 16.54 -1.79 -3.43
C LYS A 78 15.53 -2.50 -2.51
N LEU A 79 14.46 -3.08 -3.08
CA LEU A 79 13.44 -3.85 -2.36
C LEU A 79 13.64 -5.38 -2.48
N PHE A 80 14.77 -5.83 -2.97
CA PHE A 80 15.16 -7.24 -2.97
C PHE A 80 15.99 -7.54 -1.72
N PHE A 81 15.46 -8.41 -0.85
CA PHE A 81 16.06 -8.76 0.44
C PHE A 81 16.42 -10.25 0.47
N PHE A 82 17.71 -10.56 0.45
CA PHE A 82 18.21 -11.92 0.48
C PHE A 82 18.39 -12.41 1.93
N ASN A 83 17.52 -13.31 2.39
CA ASN A 83 17.48 -13.86 3.75
C ASN A 83 17.33 -15.40 3.78
N PRO A 84 18.33 -16.15 3.34
CA PRO A 84 18.22 -17.61 3.12
C PRO A 84 17.88 -18.41 4.38
N SER A 85 18.15 -17.90 5.56
CA SER A 85 17.79 -18.56 6.83
C SER A 85 16.28 -18.76 7.01
N MET A 86 15.45 -18.01 6.30
CA MET A 86 14.00 -18.20 6.28
C MET A 86 13.60 -19.59 5.75
N PHE A 87 14.35 -20.13 4.77
CA PHE A 87 14.13 -21.48 4.26
C PHE A 87 14.17 -22.52 5.39
N PHE A 88 15.21 -22.47 6.22
CA PHE A 88 15.37 -23.41 7.34
C PHE A 88 14.33 -23.21 8.44
N GLN A 89 13.88 -21.98 8.67
CA GLN A 89 12.77 -21.71 9.59
C GLN A 89 11.48 -22.36 9.08
N MET A 90 11.08 -22.10 7.85
CA MET A 90 9.84 -22.63 7.26
C MET A 90 9.88 -24.15 7.10
N ARG A 91 11.04 -24.73 6.81
CA ARG A 91 11.19 -26.18 6.67
C ARG A 91 10.90 -26.94 7.94
N LYS A 92 11.20 -26.36 9.12
CA LYS A 92 10.98 -26.99 10.43
C LYS A 92 9.51 -26.95 10.86
N ASP A 93 8.73 -26.00 10.37
CA ASP A 93 7.35 -25.79 10.77
C ASP A 93 6.37 -26.55 9.85
N ASN A 94 5.18 -26.86 10.38
CA ASN A 94 4.12 -27.51 9.63
C ASN A 94 2.99 -26.52 9.36
N PHE A 95 2.48 -26.53 8.13
CA PHE A 95 1.41 -25.67 7.65
C PHE A 95 0.37 -26.48 6.90
N ASP A 96 -0.88 -26.01 6.94
CA ASP A 96 -1.94 -26.52 6.09
C ASP A 96 -1.95 -25.75 4.74
N ILE A 97 -1.50 -24.49 4.76
CA ILE A 97 -1.43 -23.61 3.59
C ILE A 97 -0.34 -22.54 3.74
N ILE A 98 0.25 -22.13 2.63
CA ILE A 98 1.20 -21.02 2.57
C ILE A 98 0.61 -19.95 1.65
N HIS A 99 0.52 -18.70 2.13
CA HIS A 99 0.11 -17.55 1.34
C HIS A 99 1.24 -16.50 1.30
N SER A 100 1.80 -16.26 0.14
CA SER A 100 2.85 -15.26 -0.06
C SER A 100 2.28 -13.98 -0.65
N ILE A 101 2.64 -12.84 -0.04
CA ILE A 101 2.18 -11.51 -0.41
C ILE A 101 3.38 -10.74 -0.97
N GLY A 102 3.31 -10.40 -2.27
CA GLY A 102 4.39 -9.76 -3.01
C GLY A 102 5.25 -10.76 -3.80
N VAL A 103 4.81 -11.11 -5.00
CA VAL A 103 5.39 -12.17 -5.85
C VAL A 103 6.87 -11.94 -6.19
N ARG A 104 7.30 -10.69 -6.41
CA ARG A 104 8.67 -10.34 -6.81
C ARG A 104 9.66 -10.28 -5.64
N SER A 105 9.50 -11.11 -4.64
CA SER A 105 10.39 -11.13 -3.48
C SER A 105 11.14 -12.47 -3.36
N PHE A 106 12.32 -12.44 -2.77
CA PHE A 106 13.07 -13.65 -2.44
C PHE A 106 12.30 -14.52 -1.43
N GLN A 107 11.51 -13.91 -0.56
CA GLN A 107 10.65 -14.56 0.42
C GLN A 107 9.58 -15.41 -0.28
N SER A 108 8.98 -14.89 -1.35
CA SER A 108 7.99 -15.65 -2.15
C SER A 108 8.63 -16.83 -2.88
N PHE A 109 9.88 -16.71 -3.32
CA PHE A 109 10.62 -17.82 -3.88
C PHE A 109 10.86 -18.94 -2.85
N ILE A 110 11.27 -18.58 -1.63
CA ILE A 110 11.39 -19.55 -0.53
C ILE A 110 10.06 -20.21 -0.22
N ALA A 111 8.98 -19.44 -0.13
CA ALA A 111 7.63 -19.95 0.12
C ALA A 111 7.19 -20.98 -0.93
N ALA A 112 7.42 -20.68 -2.22
CA ALA A 112 7.14 -21.59 -3.33
C ALA A 112 7.96 -22.90 -3.26
N LEU A 113 9.26 -22.81 -2.91
CA LEU A 113 10.11 -23.99 -2.70
C LEU A 113 9.61 -24.87 -1.55
N ILE A 114 9.24 -24.29 -0.42
CA ILE A 114 8.73 -25.02 0.75
C ILE A 114 7.37 -25.64 0.43
N ALA A 115 6.48 -24.91 -0.23
CA ALA A 115 5.17 -25.43 -0.64
C ALA A 115 5.32 -26.67 -1.53
N ARG A 116 6.22 -26.59 -2.53
CA ARG A 116 6.54 -27.72 -3.42
C ARG A 116 7.14 -28.89 -2.63
N GLN A 117 8.13 -28.63 -1.77
CA GLN A 117 8.80 -29.69 -1.00
C GLN A 117 7.86 -30.44 -0.06
N LYS A 118 6.92 -29.72 0.55
CA LYS A 118 5.97 -30.27 1.53
C LYS A 118 4.64 -30.70 0.90
N ASN A 119 4.44 -30.48 -0.40
CA ASN A 119 3.18 -30.70 -1.12
C ASN A 119 1.99 -30.02 -0.45
N ILE A 120 2.15 -28.71 -0.14
CA ILE A 120 1.16 -27.88 0.54
C ILE A 120 0.55 -26.90 -0.47
N PRO A 121 -0.78 -26.62 -0.41
CA PRO A 121 -1.37 -25.56 -1.22
C PRO A 121 -0.65 -24.22 -1.06
N PHE A 122 -0.34 -23.59 -2.19
CA PHE A 122 0.38 -22.33 -2.25
C PHE A 122 -0.47 -21.25 -2.89
N VAL A 123 -0.77 -20.20 -2.13
CA VAL A 123 -1.50 -19.03 -2.58
C VAL A 123 -0.54 -17.87 -2.73
N ILE A 124 -0.72 -17.06 -3.76
CA ILE A 124 0.01 -15.81 -3.93
C ILE A 124 -0.94 -14.64 -4.11
N SER A 125 -0.56 -13.49 -3.56
CA SER A 125 -1.13 -12.17 -3.87
C SER A 125 0.00 -11.25 -4.32
N ASP A 126 -0.17 -10.58 -5.45
CA ASP A 126 0.78 -9.55 -5.85
C ASP A 126 0.23 -8.18 -5.47
N GLN A 127 1.10 -7.29 -5.11
CA GLN A 127 0.81 -5.88 -4.85
C GLN A 127 1.89 -5.01 -5.50
N GLY A 128 2.70 -5.63 -6.38
CA GLY A 128 3.87 -5.04 -7.00
C GLY A 128 3.78 -4.88 -8.52
N GLY A 129 2.67 -5.35 -9.14
CA GLY A 129 2.36 -5.16 -10.55
C GLY A 129 3.25 -5.91 -11.53
N LEU A 130 3.85 -7.01 -11.13
CA LEU A 130 4.67 -7.89 -11.97
C LEU A 130 5.43 -7.17 -13.10
N THR A 131 4.80 -7.06 -14.28
CA THR A 131 5.35 -6.49 -15.52
C THR A 131 5.07 -5.01 -15.67
N THR A 132 4.08 -4.44 -15.00
CA THR A 132 3.56 -3.08 -15.25
C THR A 132 4.21 -1.99 -14.42
N HIS A 133 5.04 -2.35 -13.41
CA HIS A 133 5.68 -1.34 -12.57
C HIS A 133 6.56 -0.38 -13.41
N PRO A 134 6.47 0.96 -13.23
CA PRO A 134 7.21 1.93 -14.04
C PRO A 134 8.72 1.73 -14.07
N ASP A 135 9.32 1.23 -13.01
CA ASP A 135 10.74 0.90 -13.00
C ASP A 135 11.12 -0.17 -14.03
N ILE A 136 10.16 -1.00 -14.45
CA ILE A 136 10.34 -2.03 -15.46
C ILE A 136 10.04 -1.46 -16.85
N THR A 137 8.89 -0.79 -16.98
CA THR A 137 8.39 -0.31 -18.28
C THR A 137 9.16 0.91 -18.78
N MET A 138 9.43 1.88 -17.90
CA MET A 138 10.08 3.15 -18.20
C MET A 138 11.47 3.28 -17.56
N GLY A 139 11.90 2.27 -16.80
CA GLY A 139 13.16 2.30 -16.06
C GLY A 139 14.40 2.26 -16.95
N LYS A 140 15.55 2.60 -16.35
CA LYS A 140 16.86 2.51 -17.00
C LYS A 140 17.12 1.08 -17.49
N PHE A 141 17.94 0.91 -18.51
CA PHE A 141 18.33 -0.39 -19.09
C PHE A 141 18.67 -1.45 -18.03
N ILE A 142 19.37 -1.04 -16.97
CA ILE A 142 19.73 -1.94 -15.86
C ILE A 142 18.51 -2.53 -15.16
N ASN A 143 17.42 -1.78 -14.97
CA ASN A 143 16.21 -2.28 -14.34
C ASN A 143 15.51 -3.33 -15.23
N LYS A 144 15.51 -3.11 -16.56
CA LYS A 144 14.98 -4.08 -17.53
C LYS A 144 15.79 -5.37 -17.54
N LEU A 145 17.12 -5.26 -17.43
CA LEU A 145 18.00 -6.42 -17.33
C LEU A 145 17.76 -7.22 -16.04
N ILE A 146 17.66 -6.52 -14.88
CA ILE A 146 17.35 -7.16 -13.59
C ILE A 146 16.01 -7.90 -13.66
N TYR A 147 14.98 -7.27 -14.25
CA TYR A 147 13.68 -7.93 -14.42
C TYR A 147 13.80 -9.19 -15.30
N ARG A 148 14.53 -9.12 -16.42
CA ARG A 148 14.75 -10.27 -17.28
C ARG A 148 15.43 -11.42 -16.55
N LEU A 149 16.40 -11.14 -15.69
CA LEU A 149 17.07 -12.13 -14.84
C LEU A 149 16.14 -12.70 -13.74
N GLN A 150 15.18 -11.90 -13.24
CA GLN A 150 14.19 -12.36 -12.26
C GLN A 150 13.05 -13.18 -12.89
N SER A 151 12.81 -13.04 -14.20
CA SER A 151 11.66 -13.64 -14.89
C SER A 151 11.53 -15.16 -14.66
N PRO A 152 12.59 -15.99 -14.72
CA PRO A 152 12.47 -17.42 -14.45
C PRO A 152 12.00 -17.72 -13.02
N ILE A 153 12.46 -16.95 -12.05
CA ILE A 153 12.06 -17.09 -10.63
C ILE A 153 10.58 -16.71 -10.47
N ILE A 154 10.15 -15.61 -11.08
CA ILE A 154 8.76 -15.16 -11.07
C ILE A 154 7.84 -16.21 -11.70
N LYS A 155 8.21 -16.73 -12.88
CA LYS A 155 7.47 -17.82 -13.54
C LYS A 155 7.41 -19.08 -12.68
N PHE A 156 8.51 -19.44 -12.01
CA PHE A 156 8.51 -20.57 -11.09
C PHE A 156 7.51 -20.34 -9.94
N ILE A 157 7.49 -19.17 -9.30
CA ILE A 157 6.57 -18.83 -8.20
C ILE A 157 5.12 -18.94 -8.69
N ILE A 158 4.78 -18.34 -9.83
CA ILE A 158 3.44 -18.36 -10.40
C ILE A 158 3.00 -19.78 -10.76
N ASN A 159 3.89 -20.59 -11.35
CA ASN A 159 3.61 -21.97 -11.72
C ASN A 159 3.37 -22.88 -10.50
N GLN A 160 4.04 -22.61 -9.38
CA GLN A 160 3.81 -23.34 -8.13
C GLN A 160 2.50 -22.91 -7.43
N ALA A 161 1.95 -21.74 -7.76
CA ALA A 161 0.72 -21.30 -7.13
C ALA A 161 -0.47 -22.20 -7.47
N THR A 162 -1.13 -22.68 -6.43
CA THR A 162 -2.42 -23.38 -6.53
C THR A 162 -3.53 -22.38 -6.80
N LYS A 163 -3.42 -21.17 -6.23
CA LYS A 163 -4.38 -20.09 -6.43
C LYS A 163 -3.67 -18.73 -6.36
N ILE A 164 -4.16 -17.77 -7.15
CA ILE A 164 -3.69 -16.41 -7.22
C ILE A 164 -4.82 -15.48 -6.80
N ILE A 165 -4.59 -14.66 -5.80
CA ILE A 165 -5.55 -13.66 -5.34
C ILE A 165 -5.09 -12.31 -5.88
N VAL A 166 -5.96 -11.64 -6.61
CA VAL A 166 -5.77 -10.30 -7.18
C VAL A 166 -6.81 -9.34 -6.62
N ALA A 167 -6.47 -8.06 -6.55
CA ALA A 167 -7.35 -7.08 -5.91
C ALA A 167 -8.48 -6.59 -6.83
N ASN A 168 -8.28 -6.65 -8.17
CA ASN A 168 -9.24 -6.11 -9.14
C ASN A 168 -9.02 -6.71 -10.56
N GLU A 169 -9.89 -6.32 -11.50
CA GLU A 169 -9.82 -6.78 -12.90
C GLU A 169 -8.54 -6.33 -13.61
N TYR A 170 -8.01 -5.15 -13.30
CA TYR A 170 -6.75 -4.70 -13.89
C TYR A 170 -5.60 -5.64 -13.54
N GLU A 171 -5.48 -6.02 -12.28
CA GLU A 171 -4.47 -6.97 -11.81
C GLU A 171 -4.71 -8.38 -12.35
N LYS A 172 -5.98 -8.81 -12.47
CA LYS A 172 -6.34 -10.08 -13.11
C LYS A 172 -5.80 -10.16 -14.52
N ASN A 173 -5.98 -9.11 -15.32
CA ASN A 173 -5.50 -9.07 -16.70
C ASN A 173 -3.97 -9.20 -16.79
N ILE A 174 -3.21 -8.67 -15.84
CA ILE A 174 -1.76 -8.85 -15.78
C ILE A 174 -1.41 -10.34 -15.56
N PHE A 175 -2.14 -11.03 -14.66
CA PHE A 175 -1.86 -12.44 -14.38
C PHE A 175 -2.30 -13.40 -15.48
N LEU A 176 -3.31 -13.05 -16.28
CA LEU A 176 -3.73 -13.84 -17.43
C LEU A 176 -2.64 -14.00 -18.50
N GLU A 177 -1.61 -13.13 -18.50
CA GLU A 177 -0.41 -13.31 -19.33
C GLU A 177 0.47 -14.49 -18.88
N PHE A 178 0.29 -14.99 -17.64
CA PHE A 178 1.16 -16.00 -17.03
C PHE A 178 0.46 -17.29 -16.65
N THR A 179 -0.86 -17.27 -16.49
CA THR A 179 -1.63 -18.42 -16.00
C THR A 179 -3.06 -18.39 -16.50
N SER A 180 -3.78 -19.50 -16.32
CA SER A 180 -5.20 -19.62 -16.68
C SER A 180 -6.13 -18.95 -15.65
N GLU A 181 -7.31 -18.55 -16.09
CA GLU A 181 -8.29 -17.82 -15.29
C GLU A 181 -8.80 -18.61 -14.09
N ASP A 182 -8.92 -19.93 -14.20
CA ASP A 182 -9.35 -20.81 -13.10
C ASP A 182 -8.47 -20.72 -11.86
N LYS A 183 -7.20 -20.37 -12.03
CA LYS A 183 -6.27 -20.13 -10.92
C LYS A 183 -6.42 -18.76 -10.27
N ILE A 184 -7.15 -17.82 -10.87
CA ILE A 184 -7.24 -16.45 -10.37
C ILE A 184 -8.56 -16.26 -9.60
N SER A 185 -8.50 -15.52 -8.49
CA SER A 185 -9.67 -15.06 -7.73
C SER A 185 -9.52 -13.60 -7.39
N ILE A 186 -10.57 -12.81 -7.62
CA ILE A 186 -10.58 -11.40 -7.24
C ILE A 186 -11.08 -11.27 -5.80
N VAL A 187 -10.26 -10.63 -4.97
CA VAL A 187 -10.60 -10.25 -3.61
C VAL A 187 -10.16 -8.81 -3.39
N LYS A 188 -11.12 -7.89 -3.31
CA LYS A 188 -10.84 -6.47 -3.08
C LYS A 188 -10.00 -6.28 -1.80
N ASN A 189 -9.00 -5.40 -1.84
CA ASN A 189 -8.27 -5.01 -0.66
C ASN A 189 -9.19 -4.32 0.35
N GLY A 190 -8.95 -4.56 1.63
CA GLY A 190 -9.68 -3.93 2.72
C GLY A 190 -8.75 -3.44 3.80
N ILE A 191 -9.22 -2.48 4.59
CA ILE A 191 -8.52 -1.94 5.76
C ILE A 191 -9.24 -2.32 7.05
N ASN A 192 -8.50 -2.38 8.14
CA ASN A 192 -9.10 -2.58 9.46
C ASN A 192 -9.60 -1.26 10.04
N LEU A 193 -10.91 -1.03 10.00
CA LEU A 193 -11.54 0.21 10.52
C LEU A 193 -11.25 0.49 12.00
N GLU A 194 -10.92 -0.53 12.79
CA GLU A 194 -10.54 -0.34 14.20
C GLU A 194 -9.24 0.47 14.37
N ASP A 195 -8.37 0.44 13.36
CA ASP A 195 -7.12 1.20 13.36
C ASP A 195 -7.34 2.69 12.99
N PHE A 196 -8.54 3.05 12.48
CA PHE A 196 -8.92 4.40 12.02
C PHE A 196 -10.00 5.04 12.88
N LYS A 197 -9.87 4.90 14.19
CA LYS A 197 -10.72 5.60 15.15
C LYS A 197 -10.23 7.01 15.42
N LYS A 198 -11.12 7.84 15.93
CA LYS A 198 -10.82 9.23 16.33
C LYS A 198 -9.52 9.28 17.14
N SER A 199 -8.57 10.07 16.66
CA SER A 199 -7.27 10.22 17.28
C SER A 199 -7.37 11.09 18.55
N LYS A 200 -6.58 10.72 19.58
CA LYS A 200 -6.37 11.60 20.75
C LYS A 200 -5.24 12.61 20.54
N ILE A 201 -4.56 12.54 19.37
CA ILE A 201 -3.41 13.36 19.05
C ILE A 201 -3.88 14.65 18.39
N ASP A 202 -3.43 15.77 18.93
CA ASP A 202 -3.58 17.06 18.30
C ASP A 202 -2.47 17.24 17.24
N PHE A 203 -2.77 16.78 16.03
CA PHE A 203 -1.88 16.85 14.89
C PHE A 203 -1.55 18.28 14.50
N ARG A 204 -2.54 19.16 14.50
CA ARG A 204 -2.38 20.56 14.13
C ARG A 204 -1.44 21.28 15.10
N LYS A 205 -1.61 21.08 16.41
CA LYS A 205 -0.72 21.64 17.43
C LYS A 205 0.73 21.15 17.27
N LYS A 206 0.89 19.83 17.02
CA LYS A 206 2.23 19.24 16.84
C LYS A 206 3.03 19.86 15.70
N TYR A 207 2.37 20.17 14.60
CA TYR A 207 3.01 20.68 13.39
C TYR A 207 2.73 22.16 13.13
N SER A 208 2.16 22.87 14.13
CA SER A 208 1.84 24.31 14.07
C SER A 208 0.99 24.68 12.85
N ILE A 209 -0.05 23.88 12.58
CA ILE A 209 -0.98 24.08 11.47
C ILE A 209 -2.25 24.70 12.05
N SER A 210 -2.47 25.98 11.80
CA SER A 210 -3.71 26.70 12.19
C SER A 210 -4.79 26.65 11.11
N GLU A 211 -4.36 26.45 9.86
CA GLU A 211 -5.21 26.50 8.68
C GLU A 211 -5.86 25.14 8.39
N GLU A 212 -6.97 25.14 7.64
CA GLU A 212 -7.49 23.93 7.01
C GLU A 212 -6.52 23.42 5.94
N TYR A 213 -6.58 22.14 5.59
CA TYR A 213 -5.65 21.61 4.62
C TYR A 213 -6.19 20.47 3.76
N VAL A 214 -5.63 20.40 2.54
CA VAL A 214 -5.67 19.22 1.69
C VAL A 214 -4.47 18.34 2.02
N LEU A 215 -4.65 17.01 1.96
CA LEU A 215 -3.64 16.05 2.42
C LEU A 215 -3.15 15.15 1.29
N PHE A 216 -1.84 15.03 1.16
CA PHE A 216 -1.20 13.95 0.42
C PHE A 216 -0.48 13.01 1.39
N VAL A 217 -0.67 11.71 1.21
CA VAL A 217 0.05 10.67 1.94
C VAL A 217 0.66 9.67 0.97
N GLY A 218 1.97 9.51 1.03
CA GLY A 218 2.65 8.55 0.16
C GLY A 218 4.16 8.63 0.21
N ARG A 219 4.82 7.66 -0.41
CA ARG A 219 6.27 7.70 -0.59
C ARG A 219 6.64 8.89 -1.49
N PHE A 220 7.71 9.61 -1.18
CA PHE A 220 8.25 10.63 -2.06
C PHE A 220 8.99 9.92 -3.21
N HIS A 221 8.23 9.60 -4.24
CA HIS A 221 8.66 8.88 -5.42
C HIS A 221 7.89 9.40 -6.64
N THR A 222 8.51 9.41 -7.81
CA THR A 222 7.93 9.93 -9.06
C THR A 222 6.57 9.30 -9.40
N VAL A 223 6.39 8.00 -9.11
CA VAL A 223 5.12 7.29 -9.36
C VAL A 223 3.94 7.83 -8.55
N LYS A 224 4.20 8.54 -7.44
CA LYS A 224 3.15 9.12 -6.58
C LYS A 224 2.70 10.51 -7.00
N GLY A 225 3.36 11.11 -7.99
CA GLY A 225 2.92 12.36 -8.61
C GLY A 225 2.98 13.60 -7.71
N VAL A 226 3.88 13.63 -6.71
CA VAL A 226 4.02 14.78 -5.80
C VAL A 226 4.30 16.08 -6.57
N ASP A 227 5.06 16.01 -7.67
CA ASP A 227 5.29 17.15 -8.57
C ASP A 227 4.01 17.68 -9.23
N VAL A 228 3.07 16.79 -9.55
CA VAL A 228 1.77 17.18 -10.11
C VAL A 228 0.95 17.93 -9.07
N LEU A 229 0.96 17.46 -7.81
CA LEU A 229 0.30 18.17 -6.69
C LEU A 229 0.93 19.55 -6.46
N ILE A 230 2.26 19.67 -6.43
CA ILE A 230 2.94 20.96 -6.25
C ILE A 230 2.56 21.95 -7.35
N LYS A 231 2.48 21.49 -8.60
CA LYS A 231 2.02 22.32 -9.73
C LYS A 231 0.56 22.73 -9.58
N ALA A 232 -0.32 21.81 -9.13
CA ALA A 232 -1.72 22.12 -8.86
C ALA A 232 -1.87 23.17 -7.74
N VAL A 233 -1.12 23.04 -6.64
CA VAL A 233 -1.10 24.03 -5.56
C VAL A 233 -0.58 25.39 -6.05
N ASN A 234 0.41 25.41 -6.94
CA ASN A 234 0.89 26.67 -7.53
C ASN A 234 -0.19 27.36 -8.37
N GLU A 235 -0.98 26.60 -9.13
CA GLU A 235 -2.08 27.12 -9.95
C GLU A 235 -3.14 27.84 -9.10
N ILE A 236 -3.51 27.28 -7.96
CA ILE A 236 -4.55 27.80 -7.06
C ILE A 236 -3.98 28.47 -5.79
N ARG A 237 -2.74 28.91 -5.81
CA ARG A 237 -2.05 29.46 -4.65
C ARG A 237 -2.82 30.60 -3.97
N ASP A 238 -3.32 31.57 -4.74
CA ASP A 238 -4.01 32.73 -4.21
C ASP A 238 -5.41 32.39 -3.71
N PHE A 239 -6.08 31.43 -4.35
CA PHE A 239 -7.34 30.86 -3.85
C PHE A 239 -7.13 30.17 -2.50
N LEU A 240 -6.12 29.32 -2.33
CA LEU A 240 -5.81 28.67 -1.08
C LEU A 240 -5.50 29.66 0.04
N LYS A 241 -4.77 30.76 -0.26
CA LYS A 241 -4.53 31.84 0.70
C LYS A 241 -5.83 32.53 1.13
N LEU A 242 -6.69 32.86 0.16
CA LEU A 242 -7.99 33.48 0.43
C LEU A 242 -8.88 32.60 1.31
N LYS A 243 -8.84 31.28 1.13
CA LYS A 243 -9.60 30.30 1.91
C LYS A 243 -8.92 29.89 3.22
N ASN A 244 -7.77 30.47 3.55
CA ASN A 244 -6.95 30.11 4.71
C ASN A 244 -6.65 28.60 4.77
N MET A 245 -6.14 28.06 3.65
CA MET A 245 -5.86 26.64 3.49
C MET A 245 -4.39 26.37 3.14
N LYS A 246 -3.90 25.21 3.54
CA LYS A 246 -2.57 24.69 3.21
C LYS A 246 -2.66 23.39 2.43
N CYS A 247 -1.52 22.97 1.88
CA CYS A 247 -1.31 21.62 1.41
C CYS A 247 -0.31 20.90 2.35
N VAL A 248 -0.71 19.78 2.92
CA VAL A 248 0.15 18.96 3.77
C VAL A 248 0.60 17.73 2.99
N ILE A 249 1.91 17.54 2.88
CA ILE A 249 2.54 16.40 2.20
C ILE A 249 3.25 15.55 3.24
N MET A 250 2.76 14.31 3.44
CA MET A 250 3.31 13.40 4.44
C MET A 250 3.89 12.14 3.79
N GLY A 251 5.08 11.75 4.23
CA GLY A 251 5.66 10.51 3.70
C GLY A 251 7.13 10.28 4.05
N VAL A 252 7.70 9.34 3.30
CA VAL A 252 9.09 8.92 3.44
C VAL A 252 9.77 9.01 2.08
N ASP A 253 11.04 9.42 2.06
CA ASP A 253 11.83 9.53 0.84
C ASP A 253 12.13 8.15 0.22
N PHE A 254 11.77 8.04 -1.06
CA PHE A 254 12.14 6.96 -1.96
C PHE A 254 12.82 7.51 -3.23
N GLY A 255 13.64 8.54 -3.07
CA GLY A 255 14.47 9.14 -4.12
C GLY A 255 13.87 10.32 -4.83
N TYR A 256 12.92 11.02 -4.23
CA TYR A 256 12.31 12.21 -4.81
C TYR A 256 12.25 13.43 -3.87
N GLU A 257 12.79 13.30 -2.67
CA GLU A 257 12.72 14.38 -1.65
C GLU A 257 13.39 15.66 -2.14
N GLN A 258 14.59 15.55 -2.70
CA GLN A 258 15.35 16.73 -3.14
C GLN A 258 14.65 17.48 -4.26
N GLU A 259 14.15 16.76 -5.28
CA GLU A 259 13.40 17.35 -6.39
C GLU A 259 12.10 17.99 -5.91
N MET A 260 11.41 17.36 -4.95
CA MET A 260 10.21 17.91 -4.34
C MET A 260 10.48 19.26 -3.69
N PHE A 261 11.52 19.39 -2.87
CA PHE A 261 11.88 20.65 -2.23
C PHE A 261 12.36 21.70 -3.24
N ASN A 262 13.10 21.31 -4.27
CA ASN A 262 13.49 22.20 -5.34
C ASN A 262 12.28 22.79 -6.09
N LEU A 263 11.22 21.97 -6.33
CA LEU A 263 9.98 22.44 -6.94
C LEU A 263 9.22 23.41 -6.03
N ILE A 264 9.09 23.09 -4.74
CA ILE A 264 8.43 23.97 -3.76
C ILE A 264 9.12 25.36 -3.75
N LYS A 265 10.44 25.37 -3.67
CA LYS A 265 11.25 26.61 -3.70
C LYS A 265 11.12 27.34 -5.03
N LYS A 266 11.20 26.64 -6.16
CA LYS A 266 11.08 27.23 -7.51
C LYS A 266 9.77 28.00 -7.68
N HIS A 267 8.69 27.53 -7.07
CA HIS A 267 7.38 28.15 -7.15
C HIS A 267 7.04 29.07 -5.96
N ASN A 268 7.97 29.31 -5.03
CA ASN A 268 7.79 30.11 -3.81
C ASN A 268 6.57 29.63 -2.98
N LEU A 269 6.46 28.30 -2.76
CA LEU A 269 5.34 27.66 -2.07
C LEU A 269 5.66 27.22 -0.63
N GLU A 270 6.78 27.65 -0.04
CA GLU A 270 7.22 27.28 1.31
C GLU A 270 6.19 27.68 2.37
N ASN A 271 5.47 28.76 2.15
CA ASN A 271 4.38 29.19 3.03
C ASN A 271 3.04 28.51 2.74
N GLN A 272 2.90 27.77 1.64
CA GLN A 272 1.65 27.15 1.22
C GLN A 272 1.68 25.63 1.41
N ILE A 273 2.86 25.02 1.36
CA ILE A 273 3.06 23.58 1.48
C ILE A 273 3.84 23.25 2.74
N ILE A 274 3.28 22.34 3.54
CA ILE A 274 3.92 21.80 4.74
C ILE A 274 4.35 20.37 4.43
N VAL A 275 5.65 20.06 4.53
CA VAL A 275 6.18 18.72 4.32
C VAL A 275 6.53 18.07 5.66
N ILE A 276 5.93 16.91 5.94
CA ILE A 276 6.14 16.12 7.14
C ILE A 276 6.80 14.81 6.74
N LYS A 277 8.07 14.66 7.14
CA LYS A 277 8.88 13.49 6.83
C LYS A 277 8.80 12.44 7.92
N LYS A 278 8.73 11.17 7.52
CA LYS A 278 8.75 10.00 8.41
C LYS A 278 7.73 10.11 9.55
N PRO A 279 6.45 10.43 9.25
CA PRO A 279 5.46 10.57 10.31
C PRO A 279 5.25 9.23 11.03
N PRO A 280 5.16 9.22 12.37
CA PRO A 280 4.62 8.07 13.10
C PRO A 280 3.19 7.76 12.64
N ARG A 281 2.78 6.50 12.68
CA ARG A 281 1.47 6.04 12.18
C ARG A 281 0.31 6.79 12.83
N GLU A 282 0.39 7.04 14.13
CA GLU A 282 -0.65 7.75 14.87
C GLU A 282 -0.86 9.20 14.40
N TYR A 283 0.21 9.90 14.01
CA TYR A 283 0.10 11.24 13.44
C TYR A 283 -0.45 11.23 12.03
N LEU A 284 -0.16 10.16 11.27
CA LEU A 284 -0.74 9.96 9.96
C LEU A 284 -2.26 9.77 10.05
N ILE A 285 -2.73 8.96 11.00
CA ILE A 285 -4.16 8.74 11.26
C ILE A 285 -4.85 10.05 11.66
N ALA A 286 -4.22 10.84 12.56
CA ALA A 286 -4.74 12.15 12.95
C ALA A 286 -4.77 13.15 11.77
N ALA A 287 -3.81 13.07 10.85
CA ALA A 287 -3.79 13.92 9.65
C ALA A 287 -4.95 13.58 8.69
N TYR A 288 -5.27 12.31 8.49
CA TYR A 288 -6.45 11.92 7.73
C TYR A 288 -7.72 12.49 8.36
N GLU A 289 -7.90 12.29 9.68
CA GLU A 289 -9.09 12.76 10.40
C GLU A 289 -9.31 14.27 10.25
N GLN A 290 -8.22 15.07 10.33
CA GLN A 290 -8.30 16.52 10.38
C GLN A 290 -8.18 17.20 9.01
N SER A 291 -7.95 16.44 7.92
CA SER A 291 -7.90 16.98 6.55
C SER A 291 -9.30 17.29 5.99
N GLN A 292 -9.37 18.10 4.94
CA GLN A 292 -10.61 18.35 4.20
C GLN A 292 -10.83 17.29 3.11
N MET A 293 -9.77 16.84 2.46
CA MET A 293 -9.77 15.84 1.39
C MET A 293 -8.37 15.28 1.18
N LEU A 294 -8.28 14.17 0.45
CA LEU A 294 -7.01 13.62 -0.01
C LEU A 294 -6.79 13.94 -1.49
N VAL A 295 -5.53 14.20 -1.84
CA VAL A 295 -5.11 14.38 -3.23
C VAL A 295 -3.96 13.42 -3.53
N LEU A 296 -4.20 12.45 -4.43
CA LEU A 296 -3.30 11.35 -4.76
C LEU A 296 -3.07 11.27 -6.27
N PRO A 297 -2.25 12.16 -6.85
CA PRO A 297 -2.07 12.28 -8.30
C PRO A 297 -1.10 11.24 -8.85
N SER A 298 -1.30 9.99 -8.47
CA SER A 298 -0.39 8.89 -8.77
C SER A 298 -0.32 8.62 -10.28
N ARG A 299 0.87 8.24 -10.74
CA ARG A 299 1.12 7.79 -12.11
C ARG A 299 1.00 6.28 -12.26
N TRP A 300 1.00 5.59 -11.15
CA TRP A 300 0.86 4.13 -11.14
C TRP A 300 0.41 3.63 -9.78
N GLU A 301 -0.64 2.82 -9.77
CA GLU A 301 -1.18 2.11 -8.61
C GLU A 301 -1.89 0.83 -9.07
N LEU A 302 -1.88 -0.21 -8.24
CA LEU A 302 -2.67 -1.41 -8.49
C LEU A 302 -4.01 -1.39 -7.73
N SER A 303 -3.94 -1.31 -6.42
CA SER A 303 -5.09 -1.22 -5.52
C SER A 303 -4.66 -0.49 -4.26
N PRO A 304 -4.60 0.87 -4.32
CA PRO A 304 -4.05 1.68 -3.25
C PRO A 304 -4.93 1.62 -1.99
N LEU A 305 -4.30 1.45 -0.81
CA LEU A 305 -5.01 1.51 0.48
C LEU A 305 -5.23 2.95 0.96
N THR A 306 -4.41 3.90 0.53
CA THR A 306 -4.48 5.30 0.96
C THR A 306 -5.85 5.95 0.75
N PRO A 307 -6.56 5.76 -0.39
CA PRO A 307 -7.93 6.22 -0.54
C PRO A 307 -8.88 5.64 0.52
N LEU A 308 -8.77 4.33 0.78
CA LEU A 308 -9.61 3.64 1.77
C LEU A 308 -9.35 4.18 3.18
N GLU A 309 -8.09 4.52 3.50
CA GLU A 309 -7.71 5.15 4.77
C GLU A 309 -8.36 6.54 4.92
N GLY A 310 -8.42 7.33 3.85
CA GLY A 310 -9.15 8.61 3.83
C GLY A 310 -10.65 8.42 3.99
N PHE A 311 -11.23 7.45 3.32
CA PHE A 311 -12.64 7.11 3.41
C PHE A 311 -13.06 6.67 4.82
N ALA A 312 -12.16 6.03 5.58
CA ALA A 312 -12.43 5.70 6.98
C ALA A 312 -12.76 6.94 7.83
N PHE A 313 -12.29 8.12 7.43
CA PHE A 313 -12.60 9.42 8.05
C PHE A 313 -13.54 10.29 7.21
N LYS A 314 -14.26 9.69 6.27
CA LYS A 314 -15.23 10.39 5.42
C LYS A 314 -14.59 11.52 4.61
N LYS A 315 -13.35 11.31 4.14
CA LYS A 315 -12.65 12.29 3.30
C LYS A 315 -12.73 11.87 1.84
N PRO A 316 -13.28 12.73 0.96
CA PRO A 316 -13.27 12.46 -0.46
C PRO A 316 -11.83 12.46 -1.01
N VAL A 317 -11.66 11.83 -2.16
CA VAL A 317 -10.35 11.68 -2.80
C VAL A 317 -10.35 12.31 -4.17
N ILE A 318 -9.33 13.11 -4.46
CA ILE A 318 -8.97 13.50 -5.84
C ILE A 318 -7.80 12.63 -6.25
N SER A 319 -7.94 11.91 -7.36
CA SER A 319 -6.89 11.01 -7.85
C SER A 319 -6.86 10.98 -9.38
N THR A 320 -6.12 10.03 -9.94
CA THR A 320 -5.95 9.89 -11.38
C THR A 320 -6.66 8.66 -11.92
N ASN A 321 -7.15 8.76 -13.15
CA ASN A 321 -7.74 7.64 -13.89
C ASN A 321 -6.62 6.75 -14.45
N CYS A 322 -5.86 6.07 -13.58
CA CYS A 322 -4.77 5.22 -14.05
C CYS A 322 -4.78 3.83 -13.40
N HIS A 323 -4.50 2.83 -14.20
CA HIS A 323 -4.27 1.45 -13.79
C HIS A 323 -5.40 0.89 -12.90
N GLY A 324 -5.08 0.50 -11.66
CA GLY A 324 -6.05 -0.09 -10.74
C GLY A 324 -6.89 0.91 -9.93
N ILE A 325 -6.62 2.23 -10.04
CA ILE A 325 -7.35 3.25 -9.27
C ILE A 325 -8.85 3.22 -9.56
N PRO A 326 -9.32 3.24 -10.84
CA PRO A 326 -10.76 3.22 -11.16
C PRO A 326 -11.50 1.96 -10.69
N HIS A 327 -10.76 0.88 -10.42
CA HIS A 327 -11.30 -0.36 -9.86
C HIS A 327 -11.38 -0.35 -8.33
N THR A 328 -10.73 0.62 -7.68
CA THR A 328 -10.67 0.75 -6.21
C THR A 328 -11.62 1.82 -5.70
N ILE A 329 -11.74 2.95 -6.42
CA ILE A 329 -12.58 4.11 -6.05
C ILE A 329 -13.47 4.51 -7.22
N GLN A 330 -14.60 5.17 -6.95
CA GLN A 330 -15.68 5.38 -7.93
C GLN A 330 -15.81 6.87 -8.26
N ASN A 331 -15.45 7.22 -9.50
CA ASN A 331 -15.53 8.60 -9.98
C ASN A 331 -16.97 9.17 -9.90
N GLY A 332 -17.11 10.39 -9.39
CA GLY A 332 -18.40 11.07 -9.22
C GLY A 332 -19.22 10.59 -8.03
N GLN A 333 -18.78 9.55 -7.32
CA GLN A 333 -19.44 9.05 -6.10
C GLN A 333 -18.62 9.36 -4.85
N ASN A 334 -17.40 8.84 -4.75
CA ASN A 334 -16.53 9.05 -3.59
C ASN A 334 -15.19 9.69 -3.94
N CYS A 335 -14.95 9.96 -5.22
CA CYS A 335 -13.74 10.60 -5.69
C CYS A 335 -13.98 11.41 -6.96
N ILE A 336 -13.01 12.28 -7.27
CA ILE A 336 -12.86 12.90 -8.59
C ILE A 336 -11.61 12.30 -9.22
N LEU A 337 -11.76 11.68 -10.41
CA LEU A 337 -10.64 11.18 -11.20
C LEU A 337 -10.28 12.16 -12.31
N THR A 338 -8.98 12.44 -12.43
CA THR A 338 -8.40 13.29 -13.48
C THR A 338 -7.47 12.47 -14.36
N GLU A 339 -7.11 12.97 -15.51
CA GLU A 339 -6.08 12.34 -16.32
C GLU A 339 -4.71 12.43 -15.65
N MET A 340 -3.88 11.46 -15.95
CA MET A 340 -2.54 11.33 -15.37
C MET A 340 -1.66 12.53 -15.75
N GLY A 341 -1.17 13.28 -14.77
CA GLY A 341 -0.32 14.46 -14.96
C GLY A 341 -1.09 15.78 -15.18
N ASP A 342 -2.42 15.75 -15.23
CA ASP A 342 -3.26 16.94 -15.39
C ASP A 342 -3.37 17.73 -14.07
N PHE A 343 -2.35 18.51 -13.78
CA PHE A 343 -2.31 19.34 -12.57
C PHE A 343 -3.38 20.45 -12.56
N LYS A 344 -3.82 20.92 -13.74
CA LYS A 344 -4.87 21.93 -13.82
C LYS A 344 -6.21 21.37 -13.37
N LYS A 345 -6.56 20.18 -13.88
CA LYS A 345 -7.81 19.53 -13.47
C LYS A 345 -7.80 19.14 -11.99
N ILE A 346 -6.65 18.78 -11.44
CA ILE A 346 -6.49 18.55 -9.97
C ILE A 346 -6.73 19.86 -9.22
N ALA A 347 -6.16 20.98 -9.68
CA ALA A 347 -6.36 22.29 -9.09
C ALA A 347 -7.85 22.70 -9.10
N GLU A 348 -8.52 22.62 -10.24
CA GLU A 348 -9.97 22.86 -10.40
C GLU A 348 -10.80 21.95 -9.48
N SER A 349 -10.41 20.67 -9.33
CA SER A 349 -11.12 19.72 -8.46
C SER A 349 -10.96 20.07 -6.97
N ILE A 350 -9.79 20.57 -6.58
CA ILE A 350 -9.56 21.08 -5.22
C ILE A 350 -10.45 22.29 -4.94
N GLU A 351 -10.42 23.30 -5.83
CA GLU A 351 -11.27 24.49 -5.71
C GLU A 351 -12.75 24.12 -5.66
N TYR A 352 -13.17 23.22 -6.53
CA TYR A 352 -14.54 22.73 -6.59
C TYR A 352 -15.00 22.16 -5.26
N LEU A 353 -14.28 21.20 -4.70
CA LEU A 353 -14.63 20.55 -3.42
C LEU A 353 -14.50 21.49 -2.23
N ILE A 354 -13.63 22.51 -2.26
CA ILE A 354 -13.55 23.52 -1.20
C ILE A 354 -14.80 24.41 -1.24
N ASN A 355 -15.27 24.81 -2.41
CA ASN A 355 -16.44 25.68 -2.57
C ASN A 355 -17.77 24.94 -2.41
N ASN A 356 -17.80 23.60 -2.59
CA ASN A 356 -19.00 22.78 -2.52
C ASN A 356 -18.94 21.80 -1.32
N GLU A 357 -19.13 22.36 -0.11
CA GLU A 357 -19.00 21.62 1.14
C GLU A 357 -19.95 20.42 1.24
N ASN A 358 -21.20 20.57 0.79
CA ASN A 358 -22.20 19.50 0.85
C ASN A 358 -21.76 18.31 0.01
N GLU A 359 -21.33 18.54 -1.23
CA GLU A 359 -20.86 17.49 -2.13
C GLU A 359 -19.56 16.84 -1.60
N ARG A 360 -18.65 17.66 -1.04
CA ARG A 360 -17.47 17.14 -0.36
C ARG A 360 -17.82 16.15 0.76
N LYS A 361 -18.84 16.48 1.57
CA LYS A 361 -19.31 15.61 2.64
C LYS A 361 -20.02 14.36 2.11
N GLU A 362 -20.87 14.50 1.10
CA GLU A 362 -21.56 13.38 0.47
C GLU A 362 -20.59 12.39 -0.14
N MET A 363 -19.61 12.85 -0.91
CA MET A 363 -18.53 12.00 -1.44
C MET A 363 -17.74 11.28 -0.33
N GLY A 364 -17.48 11.96 0.77
CA GLY A 364 -16.82 11.38 1.93
C GLY A 364 -17.65 10.27 2.60
N GLU A 365 -18.97 10.47 2.73
CA GLU A 365 -19.90 9.47 3.27
C GLU A 365 -19.98 8.25 2.35
N GLU A 366 -20.06 8.44 1.03
CA GLU A 366 -20.05 7.33 0.07
C GLU A 366 -18.74 6.52 0.14
N GLY A 367 -17.61 7.21 0.30
CA GLY A 367 -16.34 6.54 0.54
C GLY A 367 -16.34 5.71 1.82
N TYR A 368 -16.86 6.25 2.92
CA TYR A 368 -16.99 5.53 4.19
C TYR A 368 -17.92 4.32 4.07
N ASN A 369 -19.04 4.44 3.37
CA ASN A 369 -19.97 3.35 3.10
C ASN A 369 -19.30 2.22 2.32
N GLN A 370 -18.49 2.56 1.31
CA GLN A 370 -17.71 1.57 0.55
C GLN A 370 -16.74 0.81 1.46
N VAL A 371 -15.99 1.50 2.32
CA VAL A 371 -15.05 0.82 3.23
C VAL A 371 -15.80 -0.03 4.24
N LYS A 372 -16.84 0.50 4.86
CA LYS A 372 -17.64 -0.20 5.87
C LYS A 372 -18.27 -1.48 5.33
N ASN A 373 -18.80 -1.43 4.12
CA ASN A 373 -19.61 -2.52 3.57
C ASN A 373 -18.82 -3.48 2.68
N GLU A 374 -17.78 -3.02 1.97
CA GLU A 374 -17.07 -3.82 0.97
C GLU A 374 -15.58 -3.98 1.26
N CYS A 375 -14.87 -2.85 1.49
CA CYS A 375 -13.41 -2.80 1.52
C CYS A 375 -12.85 -2.77 2.96
N ASN A 376 -13.45 -3.52 3.88
CA ASN A 376 -12.92 -3.75 5.22
C ASN A 376 -12.14 -5.07 5.30
N SER A 377 -11.24 -5.17 6.28
CA SER A 377 -10.38 -6.34 6.47
C SER A 377 -11.17 -7.63 6.75
N ALA A 378 -12.30 -7.55 7.45
CA ALA A 378 -13.11 -8.72 7.76
C ALA A 378 -13.74 -9.33 6.49
N ASN A 379 -14.32 -8.51 5.60
CA ASN A 379 -14.89 -8.97 4.34
C ASN A 379 -13.81 -9.55 3.41
N MET A 380 -12.67 -8.87 3.30
CA MET A 380 -11.52 -9.35 2.54
C MET A 380 -11.10 -10.74 3.04
N VAL A 381 -10.92 -10.89 4.35
CA VAL A 381 -10.43 -12.12 4.94
C VAL A 381 -11.45 -13.25 4.90
N ASN A 382 -12.75 -12.96 4.98
CA ASN A 382 -13.80 -13.97 4.76
C ASN A 382 -13.64 -14.64 3.39
N ARG A 383 -13.45 -13.85 2.34
CA ARG A 383 -13.24 -14.39 0.98
C ARG A 383 -11.91 -15.13 0.83
N ILE A 384 -10.85 -14.66 1.46
CA ILE A 384 -9.55 -15.36 1.49
C ILE A 384 -9.70 -16.72 2.19
N GLU A 385 -10.39 -16.76 3.31
CA GLU A 385 -10.62 -18.00 4.07
C GLU A 385 -11.44 -19.01 3.28
N GLU A 386 -12.49 -18.59 2.57
CA GLU A 386 -13.26 -19.44 1.68
C GLU A 386 -12.38 -20.10 0.60
N ILE A 387 -11.42 -19.34 0.05
CA ILE A 387 -10.44 -19.86 -0.91
C ILE A 387 -9.57 -20.93 -0.24
N TYR A 388 -9.04 -20.65 0.95
CA TYR A 388 -8.20 -21.61 1.69
C TYR A 388 -8.94 -22.90 2.00
N GLN A 389 -10.19 -22.82 2.46
CA GLN A 389 -11.02 -23.99 2.77
C GLN A 389 -11.27 -24.87 1.55
N LYS A 390 -11.38 -24.29 0.35
CA LYS A 390 -11.53 -25.06 -0.90
C LYS A 390 -10.25 -25.76 -1.34
N LEU A 391 -9.08 -25.23 -0.95
CA LEU A 391 -7.78 -25.79 -1.33
C LEU A 391 -7.27 -26.90 -0.41
N ILE A 392 -7.77 -26.95 0.82
CA ILE A 392 -7.35 -27.93 1.83
C ILE A 392 -8.26 -29.19 1.82
N LYS A 393 -9.45 -29.07 1.21
CA LYS A 393 -10.34 -30.23 0.99
C LYS A 393 -9.79 -31.15 -0.07
#